data_6302a4914b19b0aa95bafa714e9007f8
#
_entry.id   6302a4914b19b0aa95bafa714e9007f8
#
_cell.length_a   1.000
_cell.length_b   1.000
_cell.length_c   1.000
_cell.angle_alpha   90.00
_cell.angle_beta   90.00
_cell.angle_gamma   90.00
#
_symmetry.space_group_name_H-M   'P 1'
#
loop_
_entity.id
_entity.type
_entity.pdbx_description
1 polymer ?
#
loop_
_entity_poly.entity_id
_entity_poly.type
_entity_poly.pdbx_seq_one_letter_code
_entity_poly.pdbx_strand_id
1 'polypeptide(L)'
;MAVTLKDIAVRLGVSHMTVSTALSGRGRVSEETRKRVMEVARDLGYRPNTSARSMRVGRFGNIGLLLSDAVKNSYLPAGLLRGIQAELEKSDVQLTVGRMPDAMLTKAGYVPALLRHWSADGLLINYQEGIPSRMIDLIEQDHVPAVWLNSKQHDACVHIDDHGCGRLAAEALLQAGHTRIGYVDYSHGLEQWDTAHYSARDRFEGARDALADAGLKLIDLRGARMLDVNERQPFSHQWLSREDRPTAVVCYSASSGMPVVLAGWRMGLMVPRDLSVVCIDEHPNGSLGFSFTSVLTPLEEMGHAAVQAVLRRIGDGNAGGCEAIPGHLEPGDSVVPPGA
;
A
#
# COMPACT_ATOMS: atom_id res chain seq x y z
N MET A 1 17.67 -38.85 1.26
CA MET A 1 16.19 -38.92 1.37
C MET A 1 15.78 -37.90 2.44
N ALA A 2 14.63 -37.24 2.27
CA ALA A 2 14.14 -36.30 3.29
C ALA A 2 13.66 -37.07 4.51
N VAL A 3 14.03 -36.61 5.71
CA VAL A 3 13.59 -37.17 6.99
C VAL A 3 12.07 -37.02 7.14
N THR A 4 11.42 -38.06 7.59
CA THR A 4 9.94 -38.11 7.75
C THR A 4 9.55 -38.18 9.24
N LEU A 5 8.26 -37.96 9.52
CA LEU A 5 7.71 -38.15 10.86
C LEU A 5 7.87 -39.61 11.36
N LYS A 6 7.92 -40.59 10.41
CA LYS A 6 8.14 -42.01 10.75
C LYS A 6 9.56 -42.23 11.28
N ASP A 7 10.55 -41.58 10.72
CA ASP A 7 11.96 -41.70 11.14
C ASP A 7 12.15 -41.20 12.58
N ILE A 8 11.48 -40.07 12.92
CA ILE A 8 11.47 -39.55 14.29
C ILE A 8 10.74 -40.52 15.24
N ALA A 9 9.60 -41.05 14.82
CA ALA A 9 8.81 -42.01 15.60
C ALA A 9 9.60 -43.27 15.92
N VAL A 10 10.30 -43.84 14.94
CA VAL A 10 11.17 -45.01 15.10
C VAL A 10 12.33 -44.69 16.08
N ARG A 11 12.98 -43.53 15.93
CA ARG A 11 14.11 -43.11 16.76
C ARG A 11 13.72 -42.93 18.23
N LEU A 12 12.51 -42.52 18.51
CA LEU A 12 11.98 -42.26 19.88
C LEU A 12 11.15 -43.41 20.47
N GLY A 13 10.81 -44.42 19.70
CA GLY A 13 9.96 -45.50 20.15
C GLY A 13 8.50 -45.05 20.45
N VAL A 14 8.00 -44.03 19.76
CA VAL A 14 6.64 -43.50 19.92
C VAL A 14 5.83 -43.64 18.64
N SER A 15 4.50 -43.43 18.73
CA SER A 15 3.66 -43.48 17.55
C SER A 15 3.90 -42.26 16.64
N HIS A 16 3.70 -42.42 15.32
CA HIS A 16 3.68 -41.34 14.35
C HIS A 16 2.71 -40.21 14.75
N MET A 17 1.56 -40.56 15.36
CA MET A 17 0.59 -39.61 15.86
C MET A 17 1.16 -38.77 17.01
N THR A 18 1.88 -39.39 17.94
CA THR A 18 2.56 -38.72 19.04
C THR A 18 3.56 -37.69 18.54
N VAL A 19 4.38 -38.06 17.54
CA VAL A 19 5.34 -37.13 16.90
C VAL A 19 4.59 -35.99 16.22
N SER A 20 3.56 -36.27 15.45
CA SER A 20 2.76 -35.25 14.76
C SER A 20 2.10 -34.27 15.75
N THR A 21 1.56 -34.79 16.85
CA THR A 21 0.93 -33.99 17.92
C THR A 21 1.95 -33.12 18.64
N ALA A 22 3.11 -33.69 18.97
CA ALA A 22 4.21 -32.97 19.62
C ALA A 22 4.73 -31.80 18.78
N LEU A 23 4.95 -32.02 17.47
CA LEU A 23 5.45 -31.00 16.54
C LEU A 23 4.41 -29.93 16.18
N SER A 24 3.11 -30.29 16.15
CA SER A 24 2.05 -29.33 15.83
C SER A 24 1.68 -28.41 16.99
N GLY A 25 2.11 -28.68 18.21
CA GLY A 25 1.69 -27.96 19.40
C GLY A 25 0.22 -28.22 19.81
N ARG A 26 -0.55 -28.99 19.05
CA ARG A 26 -1.96 -29.27 19.25
C ARG A 26 -2.15 -30.67 19.85
N GLY A 27 -3.08 -30.81 20.81
CA GLY A 27 -3.38 -32.08 21.45
C GLY A 27 -2.56 -32.33 22.72
N ARG A 28 -2.86 -33.46 23.41
CA ARG A 28 -2.27 -33.81 24.73
C ARG A 28 -1.03 -34.68 24.53
N VAL A 29 0.13 -34.07 24.69
CA VAL A 29 1.44 -34.75 24.78
C VAL A 29 2.16 -34.12 25.97
N SER A 30 2.85 -34.93 26.80
CA SER A 30 3.61 -34.40 27.93
C SER A 30 4.73 -33.46 27.43
N GLU A 31 5.06 -32.46 28.23
CA GLU A 31 6.11 -31.48 27.89
C GLU A 31 7.47 -32.17 27.69
N GLU A 32 7.76 -33.19 28.45
CA GLU A 32 8.97 -34.01 28.30
C GLU A 32 9.00 -34.71 26.93
N THR A 33 7.88 -35.34 26.52
CA THR A 33 7.79 -35.99 25.20
C THR A 33 7.91 -34.96 24.08
N ARG A 34 7.30 -33.78 24.23
CA ARG A 34 7.41 -32.70 23.25
C ARG A 34 8.87 -32.25 23.09
N LYS A 35 9.61 -32.00 24.18
CA LYS A 35 11.03 -31.62 24.11
C LYS A 35 11.87 -32.68 23.40
N ARG A 36 11.70 -33.95 23.76
CA ARG A 36 12.45 -35.06 23.14
C ARG A 36 12.14 -35.17 21.63
N VAL A 37 10.88 -34.99 21.22
CA VAL A 37 10.52 -35.00 19.79
C VAL A 37 11.16 -33.83 19.05
N MET A 38 11.15 -32.62 19.64
CA MET A 38 11.75 -31.43 19.01
C MET A 38 13.29 -31.56 18.90
N GLU A 39 13.95 -32.13 19.90
CA GLU A 39 15.40 -32.40 19.87
C GLU A 39 15.75 -33.37 18.75
N VAL A 40 15.12 -34.52 18.69
CA VAL A 40 15.37 -35.53 17.65
C VAL A 40 15.00 -35.02 16.25
N ALA A 41 13.93 -34.25 16.12
CA ALA A 41 13.55 -33.63 14.85
C ALA A 41 14.66 -32.68 14.36
N ARG A 42 15.21 -31.85 15.26
CA ARG A 42 16.33 -30.93 14.97
C ARG A 42 17.60 -31.71 14.60
N ASP A 43 17.95 -32.73 15.37
CA ASP A 43 19.19 -33.53 15.17
C ASP A 43 19.13 -34.29 13.83
N LEU A 44 17.95 -34.76 13.42
CA LEU A 44 17.76 -35.41 12.14
C LEU A 44 17.59 -34.42 10.98
N GLY A 45 17.52 -33.12 11.22
CA GLY A 45 17.26 -32.10 10.21
C GLY A 45 15.85 -32.22 9.61
N TYR A 46 14.88 -32.69 10.39
CA TYR A 46 13.49 -32.77 9.94
C TYR A 46 12.92 -31.39 9.67
N ARG A 47 12.33 -31.23 8.47
CA ARG A 47 11.53 -30.05 8.12
C ARG A 47 10.10 -30.49 7.88
N PRO A 48 9.11 -29.83 8.54
CA PRO A 48 7.70 -30.14 8.30
C PRO A 48 7.36 -30.02 6.82
N ASN A 49 6.71 -31.03 6.28
CA ASN A 49 6.18 -30.98 4.91
C ASN A 49 4.85 -30.20 4.94
N THR A 50 4.91 -28.93 4.55
CA THR A 50 3.76 -28.03 4.52
C THR A 50 2.67 -28.52 3.58
N SER A 51 3.02 -29.11 2.42
CA SER A 51 2.06 -29.69 1.47
C SER A 51 1.26 -30.85 2.07
N ALA A 52 1.90 -31.74 2.82
CA ALA A 52 1.20 -32.82 3.51
C ALA A 52 0.32 -32.34 4.67
N ARG A 53 0.67 -31.21 5.28
CA ARG A 53 -0.13 -30.53 6.31
C ARG A 53 -1.36 -29.84 5.68
N SER A 54 -1.18 -29.14 4.56
CA SER A 54 -2.25 -28.48 3.81
C SER A 54 -3.35 -29.44 3.40
N MET A 55 -2.97 -30.59 2.81
CA MET A 55 -3.92 -31.63 2.38
C MET A 55 -4.75 -32.19 3.53
N ARG A 56 -4.25 -32.17 4.76
CA ARG A 56 -4.95 -32.69 5.95
C ARG A 56 -5.83 -31.64 6.61
N VAL A 57 -5.44 -30.38 6.55
CA VAL A 57 -6.12 -29.26 7.26
C VAL A 57 -7.07 -28.53 6.31
N GLY A 58 -6.95 -28.74 4.97
CA GLY A 58 -7.71 -28.00 3.97
C GLY A 58 -7.28 -26.53 3.84
N ARG A 59 -6.10 -26.18 4.38
CA ARG A 59 -5.54 -24.82 4.30
C ARG A 59 -4.03 -24.89 4.02
N PHE A 60 -3.56 -23.99 3.18
CA PHE A 60 -2.15 -23.93 2.78
C PHE A 60 -1.27 -23.20 3.81
N GLY A 61 -1.85 -22.30 4.62
CA GLY A 61 -1.10 -21.41 5.50
C GLY A 61 -0.30 -20.38 4.69
N ASN A 62 -0.86 -19.91 3.59
CA ASN A 62 -0.19 -19.03 2.65
C ASN A 62 -1.16 -18.02 2.05
N ILE A 63 -0.74 -16.76 1.95
CA ILE A 63 -1.45 -15.69 1.25
C ILE A 63 -0.68 -15.33 -0.01
N GLY A 64 -1.39 -15.19 -1.12
CA GLY A 64 -0.82 -14.70 -2.38
C GLY A 64 -0.89 -13.19 -2.48
N LEU A 65 0.23 -12.52 -2.77
CA LEU A 65 0.24 -11.11 -3.17
C LEU A 65 0.40 -11.03 -4.69
N LEU A 66 -0.64 -10.58 -5.37
CA LEU A 66 -0.66 -10.43 -6.83
C LEU A 66 -0.24 -9.03 -7.24
N LEU A 67 0.72 -8.96 -8.14
CA LEU A 67 1.23 -7.74 -8.76
C LEU A 67 1.14 -7.84 -10.27
N SER A 68 0.97 -6.72 -10.97
CA SER A 68 1.19 -6.61 -12.41
C SER A 68 2.67 -6.81 -12.76
N ASP A 69 2.96 -7.31 -13.95
CA ASP A 69 4.30 -7.27 -14.53
C ASP A 69 4.68 -5.86 -15.02
N ALA A 70 3.69 -5.02 -15.31
CA ALA A 70 3.88 -3.60 -15.59
C ALA A 70 4.01 -2.80 -14.29
N VAL A 71 5.21 -2.27 -14.01
CA VAL A 71 5.52 -1.55 -12.75
C VAL A 71 4.56 -0.39 -12.48
N LYS A 72 4.10 0.31 -13.53
CA LYS A 72 3.13 1.42 -13.40
C LYS A 72 1.77 0.97 -12.85
N ASN A 73 1.38 -0.28 -13.06
CA ASN A 73 0.10 -0.81 -12.64
C ASN A 73 0.11 -1.38 -11.21
N SER A 74 1.30 -1.59 -10.64
CA SER A 74 1.46 -2.23 -9.31
C SER A 74 2.68 -1.68 -8.58
N TYR A 75 2.56 -0.46 -8.07
CA TYR A 75 3.56 0.07 -7.17
C TYR A 75 3.42 -0.59 -5.79
N LEU A 76 4.50 -1.17 -5.29
CA LEU A 76 4.55 -1.83 -3.98
C LEU A 76 5.54 -1.09 -3.06
N PRO A 77 5.06 -0.15 -2.24
CA PRO A 77 5.88 0.55 -1.27
C PRO A 77 6.47 -0.38 -0.21
N ALA A 78 7.66 -0.06 0.27
CA ALA A 78 8.32 -0.85 1.31
C ALA A 78 7.51 -0.87 2.62
N GLY A 79 6.83 0.23 2.99
CA GLY A 79 5.95 0.31 4.15
C GLY A 79 4.82 -0.70 4.07
N LEU A 80 4.11 -0.73 2.94
CA LEU A 80 3.02 -1.67 2.70
C LEU A 80 3.48 -3.14 2.85
N LEU A 81 4.62 -3.48 2.24
CA LEU A 81 5.16 -4.84 2.34
C LEU A 81 5.56 -5.19 3.78
N ARG A 82 6.17 -4.25 4.53
CA ARG A 82 6.49 -4.46 5.95
C ARG A 82 5.24 -4.75 6.78
N GLY A 83 4.18 -3.95 6.62
CA GLY A 83 2.92 -4.15 7.34
C GLY A 83 2.29 -5.51 7.03
N ILE A 84 2.27 -5.92 5.76
CA ILE A 84 1.81 -7.24 5.33
C ILE A 84 2.64 -8.34 6.00
N GLN A 85 3.96 -8.28 5.93
CA GLN A 85 4.84 -9.31 6.49
C GLN A 85 4.71 -9.41 8.02
N ALA A 86 4.70 -8.28 8.72
CA ALA A 86 4.58 -8.25 10.18
C ALA A 86 3.25 -8.85 10.67
N GLU A 87 2.15 -8.63 9.96
CA GLU A 87 0.85 -9.18 10.35
C GLU A 87 0.73 -10.67 10.03
N LEU A 88 1.28 -11.12 8.89
CA LEU A 88 1.31 -12.54 8.53
C LEU A 88 2.19 -13.36 9.52
N GLU A 89 3.30 -12.79 9.99
CA GLU A 89 4.17 -13.44 10.99
C GLU A 89 3.42 -13.71 12.29
N LYS A 90 2.60 -12.78 12.79
CA LYS A 90 1.75 -12.98 13.97
C LYS A 90 0.78 -14.16 13.81
N SER A 91 0.38 -14.45 12.58
CA SER A 91 -0.60 -15.49 12.25
C SER A 91 0.03 -16.83 11.82
N ASP A 92 1.34 -16.96 11.82
CA ASP A 92 2.09 -18.14 11.28
C ASP A 92 1.69 -18.47 9.84
N VAL A 93 1.52 -17.43 9.00
CA VAL A 93 1.11 -17.52 7.59
C VAL A 93 2.23 -17.01 6.70
N GLN A 94 2.47 -17.72 5.59
CA GLN A 94 3.49 -17.36 4.60
C GLN A 94 2.95 -16.37 3.57
N LEU A 95 3.84 -15.60 2.94
CA LEU A 95 3.54 -14.75 1.79
C LEU A 95 4.18 -15.31 0.52
N THR A 96 3.36 -15.52 -0.51
CA THR A 96 3.84 -15.79 -1.86
C THR A 96 3.56 -14.60 -2.75
N VAL A 97 4.60 -14.01 -3.34
CA VAL A 97 4.45 -12.88 -4.27
C VAL A 97 4.46 -13.40 -5.69
N GLY A 98 3.42 -13.08 -6.44
CA GLY A 98 3.29 -13.44 -7.85
C GLY A 98 3.12 -12.22 -8.73
N ARG A 99 3.92 -12.12 -9.82
CA ARG A 99 3.67 -11.15 -10.88
C ARG A 99 2.83 -11.78 -11.97
N MET A 100 1.77 -11.08 -12.34
CA MET A 100 0.85 -11.54 -13.38
C MET A 100 1.29 -10.99 -14.73
N PRO A 101 1.38 -11.82 -15.76
CA PRO A 101 1.66 -11.36 -17.12
C PRO A 101 0.37 -10.78 -17.74
N ASP A 102 0.16 -9.47 -17.55
CA ASP A 102 -1.08 -8.78 -17.96
C ASP A 102 -1.49 -9.07 -19.41
N ALA A 103 -0.51 -9.07 -20.33
CA ALA A 103 -0.75 -9.40 -21.74
C ALA A 103 -1.24 -10.85 -21.95
N MET A 104 -0.91 -11.77 -21.05
CA MET A 104 -1.36 -13.16 -21.12
C MET A 104 -2.76 -13.34 -20.54
N LEU A 105 -3.12 -12.50 -19.54
CA LEU A 105 -4.45 -12.54 -18.92
C LEU A 105 -5.58 -12.10 -19.86
N THR A 106 -5.24 -11.48 -20.99
CA THR A 106 -6.20 -11.19 -22.06
C THR A 106 -6.47 -12.40 -22.97
N LYS A 107 -5.66 -13.47 -22.88
CA LYS A 107 -5.81 -14.65 -23.73
C LYS A 107 -6.77 -15.66 -23.11
N ALA A 108 -7.72 -16.15 -23.90
CA ALA A 108 -8.65 -17.19 -23.48
C ALA A 108 -7.87 -18.46 -23.04
N GLY A 109 -8.27 -19.04 -21.91
CA GLY A 109 -7.70 -20.29 -21.39
C GLY A 109 -6.40 -20.14 -20.58
N TYR A 110 -5.80 -18.95 -20.47
CA TYR A 110 -4.67 -18.74 -19.59
C TYR A 110 -5.13 -18.55 -18.13
N VAL A 111 -4.56 -19.36 -17.23
CA VAL A 111 -4.73 -19.22 -15.78
C VAL A 111 -3.34 -19.12 -15.15
N PRO A 112 -3.02 -18.05 -14.41
CA PRO A 112 -1.73 -17.91 -13.72
C PRO A 112 -1.43 -19.10 -12.81
N ALA A 113 -0.17 -19.49 -12.70
CA ALA A 113 0.25 -20.65 -11.90
C ALA A 113 -0.22 -20.57 -10.45
N LEU A 114 -0.21 -19.38 -9.84
CA LEU A 114 -0.66 -19.18 -8.48
C LEU A 114 -2.16 -19.49 -8.31
N LEU A 115 -3.00 -19.13 -9.28
CA LEU A 115 -4.44 -19.43 -9.28
C LEU A 115 -4.70 -20.88 -9.74
N ARG A 116 -3.94 -21.37 -10.75
CA ARG A 116 -4.10 -22.70 -11.29
C ARG A 116 -3.76 -23.83 -10.31
N HIS A 117 -2.70 -23.66 -9.53
CA HIS A 117 -2.22 -24.67 -8.58
C HIS A 117 -2.81 -24.52 -7.18
N TRP A 118 -3.66 -23.50 -6.98
CA TRP A 118 -4.37 -23.24 -5.72
C TRP A 118 -3.45 -23.41 -4.50
N SER A 119 -2.41 -22.58 -4.41
CA SER A 119 -1.39 -22.69 -3.38
C SER A 119 -1.50 -21.60 -2.30
N ALA A 120 -2.61 -20.86 -2.29
CA ALA A 120 -2.89 -19.81 -1.31
C ALA A 120 -4.31 -19.92 -0.77
N ASP A 121 -4.50 -19.59 0.50
CA ASP A 121 -5.81 -19.59 1.17
C ASP A 121 -6.60 -18.33 0.82
N GLY A 122 -5.93 -17.26 0.43
CA GLY A 122 -6.52 -15.99 0.00
C GLY A 122 -5.51 -15.12 -0.73
N LEU A 123 -5.99 -14.01 -1.27
CA LEU A 123 -5.22 -13.11 -2.12
C LEU A 123 -5.24 -11.67 -1.61
N LEU A 124 -4.10 -11.02 -1.66
CA LEU A 124 -3.95 -9.57 -1.64
C LEU A 124 -3.64 -9.12 -3.07
N ILE A 125 -4.42 -8.20 -3.61
CA ILE A 125 -4.32 -7.79 -5.02
C ILE A 125 -3.89 -6.35 -5.07
N ASN A 126 -2.65 -6.10 -5.48
CA ASN A 126 -2.07 -4.77 -5.59
C ASN A 126 -2.00 -4.35 -7.07
N TYR A 127 -3.15 -4.04 -7.63
CA TYR A 127 -3.29 -3.43 -8.94
C TYR A 127 -3.94 -2.05 -8.79
N GLN A 128 -3.25 -1.02 -9.22
CA GLN A 128 -3.69 0.38 -9.12
C GLN A 128 -4.36 0.85 -10.41
N GLU A 129 -3.88 0.37 -11.55
CA GLU A 129 -4.38 0.70 -12.88
C GLU A 129 -4.39 -0.56 -13.76
N GLY A 130 -5.17 -0.52 -14.84
CA GLY A 130 -5.12 -1.52 -15.91
C GLY A 130 -5.43 -2.94 -15.46
N ILE A 131 -6.36 -3.12 -14.53
CA ILE A 131 -6.73 -4.45 -14.00
C ILE A 131 -7.31 -5.29 -15.14
N PRO A 132 -6.71 -6.46 -15.48
CA PRO A 132 -7.25 -7.33 -16.50
C PRO A 132 -8.61 -7.91 -16.06
N SER A 133 -9.66 -7.70 -16.86
CA SER A 133 -11.01 -8.22 -16.56
C SER A 133 -11.01 -9.73 -16.32
N ARG A 134 -10.23 -10.47 -17.08
CA ARG A 134 -10.09 -11.92 -16.91
C ARG A 134 -9.56 -12.33 -15.52
N MET A 135 -8.73 -11.50 -14.87
CA MET A 135 -8.26 -11.76 -13.50
C MET A 135 -9.40 -11.62 -12.51
N ILE A 136 -10.25 -10.62 -12.68
CA ILE A 136 -11.45 -10.41 -11.87
C ILE A 136 -12.38 -11.62 -12.01
N ASP A 137 -12.69 -12.00 -13.26
CA ASP A 137 -13.56 -13.16 -13.56
C ASP A 137 -13.06 -14.45 -12.88
N LEU A 138 -11.75 -14.71 -12.91
CA LEU A 138 -11.17 -15.92 -12.30
C LEU A 138 -11.30 -15.91 -10.77
N ILE A 139 -11.06 -14.75 -10.14
CA ILE A 139 -11.17 -14.60 -8.69
C ILE A 139 -12.61 -14.77 -8.23
N GLU A 140 -13.56 -14.22 -8.97
CA GLU A 140 -14.99 -14.32 -8.68
C GLU A 140 -15.55 -15.73 -8.93
N GLN A 141 -15.24 -16.33 -10.07
CA GLN A 141 -15.70 -17.68 -10.46
C GLN A 141 -15.21 -18.75 -9.49
N ASP A 142 -13.98 -18.63 -9.01
CA ASP A 142 -13.38 -19.58 -8.10
C ASP A 142 -13.65 -19.25 -6.63
N HIS A 143 -14.41 -18.19 -6.35
CA HIS A 143 -14.76 -17.71 -4.99
C HIS A 143 -13.54 -17.53 -4.09
N VAL A 144 -12.42 -17.05 -4.65
CA VAL A 144 -11.17 -16.86 -3.90
C VAL A 144 -11.33 -15.72 -2.89
N PRO A 145 -11.07 -15.95 -1.59
CA PRO A 145 -10.98 -14.86 -0.64
C PRO A 145 -9.94 -13.84 -1.09
N ALA A 146 -10.37 -12.66 -1.51
CA ALA A 146 -9.48 -11.64 -2.06
C ALA A 146 -9.75 -10.27 -1.43
N VAL A 147 -8.67 -9.49 -1.22
CA VAL A 147 -8.71 -8.10 -0.77
C VAL A 147 -7.86 -7.25 -1.72
N TRP A 148 -8.45 -6.17 -2.21
CA TRP A 148 -7.80 -5.22 -3.10
C TRP A 148 -7.06 -4.17 -2.30
N LEU A 149 -5.81 -3.95 -2.67
CA LEU A 149 -4.93 -2.97 -2.03
C LEU A 149 -4.90 -1.69 -2.83
N ASN A 150 -5.00 -0.57 -2.13
CA ASN A 150 -4.88 0.76 -2.74
C ASN A 150 -5.79 0.93 -3.97
N SER A 151 -7.03 0.43 -3.86
CA SER A 151 -8.07 0.46 -4.89
C SER A 151 -9.43 0.60 -4.25
N LYS A 152 -10.36 1.26 -4.94
CA LYS A 152 -11.76 1.45 -4.52
C LYS A 152 -12.74 0.68 -5.42
N GLN A 153 -12.26 -0.22 -6.26
CA GLN A 153 -13.06 -0.80 -7.34
C GLN A 153 -13.89 -2.02 -6.94
N HIS A 154 -13.70 -2.58 -5.74
CA HIS A 154 -14.34 -3.83 -5.32
C HIS A 154 -14.84 -3.74 -3.88
N ASP A 155 -15.80 -4.61 -3.52
CA ASP A 155 -16.47 -4.67 -2.22
C ASP A 155 -15.55 -5.03 -1.04
N ALA A 156 -14.34 -5.51 -1.32
CA ALA A 156 -13.33 -5.84 -0.32
C ALA A 156 -12.03 -5.12 -0.67
N CYS A 157 -11.84 -3.95 -0.10
CA CYS A 157 -10.65 -3.17 -0.36
C CYS A 157 -10.09 -2.53 0.92
N VAL A 158 -8.77 -2.31 0.92
CA VAL A 158 -8.09 -1.48 1.90
C VAL A 158 -7.30 -0.42 1.14
N HIS A 159 -7.56 0.82 1.45
CA HIS A 159 -6.97 1.95 0.75
C HIS A 159 -6.65 3.12 1.70
N ILE A 160 -5.87 4.08 1.25
CA ILE A 160 -5.64 5.31 2.00
C ILE A 160 -6.88 6.22 1.86
N ASP A 161 -7.24 6.93 2.93
CA ASP A 161 -8.18 8.05 2.88
C ASP A 161 -7.50 9.27 2.24
N ASP A 162 -7.32 9.21 0.93
CA ASP A 162 -6.65 10.27 0.17
C ASP A 162 -7.46 11.57 0.15
N HIS A 163 -8.79 11.50 0.27
CA HIS A 163 -9.63 12.69 0.41
C HIS A 163 -9.35 13.39 1.75
N GLY A 164 -9.32 12.62 2.86
CA GLY A 164 -8.93 13.13 4.16
C GLY A 164 -7.49 13.66 4.17
N CYS A 165 -6.56 13.01 3.47
CA CYS A 165 -5.19 13.52 3.31
C CYS A 165 -5.15 14.87 2.60
N GLY A 166 -5.92 15.05 1.52
CA GLY A 166 -6.05 16.32 0.82
C GLY A 166 -6.61 17.43 1.71
N ARG A 167 -7.65 17.11 2.49
CA ARG A 167 -8.24 18.04 3.49
C ARG A 167 -7.20 18.46 4.52
N LEU A 168 -6.52 17.51 5.16
CA LEU A 168 -5.50 17.79 6.18
C LEU A 168 -4.38 18.69 5.65
N ALA A 169 -3.93 18.46 4.43
CA ALA A 169 -2.88 19.26 3.80
C ALA A 169 -3.34 20.71 3.59
N ALA A 170 -4.58 20.92 3.13
CA ALA A 170 -5.14 22.25 2.94
C ALA A 170 -5.43 22.94 4.29
N GLU A 171 -5.99 22.22 5.26
CA GLU A 171 -6.29 22.72 6.60
C GLU A 171 -5.03 23.19 7.34
N ALA A 172 -3.88 22.51 7.17
CA ALA A 172 -2.61 22.95 7.71
C ALA A 172 -2.21 24.34 7.21
N LEU A 173 -2.42 24.62 5.92
CA LEU A 173 -2.16 25.93 5.32
C LEU A 173 -3.19 27.00 5.75
N LEU A 174 -4.46 26.62 5.87
CA LEU A 174 -5.51 27.51 6.38
C LEU A 174 -5.25 27.91 7.83
N GLN A 175 -4.84 26.95 8.68
CA GLN A 175 -4.45 27.21 10.08
C GLN A 175 -3.23 28.11 10.20
N ALA A 176 -2.30 28.05 9.24
CA ALA A 176 -1.17 28.99 9.16
C ALA A 176 -1.60 30.38 8.67
N GLY A 177 -2.86 30.58 8.24
CA GLY A 177 -3.40 31.89 7.83
C GLY A 177 -3.34 32.14 6.31
N HIS A 178 -3.00 31.16 5.50
CA HIS A 178 -3.01 31.31 4.04
C HIS A 178 -4.44 31.33 3.48
N THR A 179 -4.70 32.24 2.55
CA THR A 179 -5.99 32.38 1.84
C THR A 179 -5.87 32.23 0.34
N ARG A 180 -4.65 32.32 -0.22
CA ARG A 180 -4.36 32.04 -1.63
C ARG A 180 -3.56 30.77 -1.70
N ILE A 181 -4.23 29.62 -1.85
CA ILE A 181 -3.65 28.29 -1.83
C ILE A 181 -3.82 27.62 -3.19
N GLY A 182 -2.72 27.08 -3.73
CA GLY A 182 -2.70 26.33 -4.97
C GLY A 182 -2.60 24.82 -4.75
N TYR A 183 -2.98 24.05 -5.77
CA TYR A 183 -2.76 22.60 -5.81
C TYR A 183 -1.86 22.22 -6.99
N VAL A 184 -0.80 21.47 -6.69
CA VAL A 184 0.23 21.08 -7.66
C VAL A 184 0.28 19.57 -7.79
N ASP A 185 0.07 19.07 -9.00
CA ASP A 185 0.29 17.68 -9.37
C ASP A 185 0.90 17.62 -10.79
N TYR A 186 2.09 17.06 -10.89
CA TYR A 186 2.79 16.90 -12.17
C TYR A 186 2.71 15.48 -12.72
N SER A 187 2.21 14.56 -11.92
CA SER A 187 2.11 13.13 -12.27
C SER A 187 0.79 12.78 -12.96
N HIS A 188 -0.25 13.60 -12.76
CA HIS A 188 -1.58 13.37 -13.33
C HIS A 188 -2.08 14.65 -13.99
N GLY A 189 -2.15 14.64 -15.32
CA GLY A 189 -2.72 15.75 -16.08
C GLY A 189 -4.25 15.71 -16.11
N LEU A 190 -4.86 16.84 -16.44
CA LEU A 190 -6.32 16.96 -16.56
C LEU A 190 -6.89 16.03 -17.65
N GLU A 191 -6.12 15.74 -18.70
CA GLU A 191 -6.54 14.84 -19.79
C GLU A 191 -6.63 13.37 -19.35
N GLN A 192 -5.86 12.96 -18.32
CA GLN A 192 -5.85 11.61 -17.76
C GLN A 192 -6.71 11.48 -16.51
N TRP A 193 -7.49 12.50 -16.15
CA TRP A 193 -8.22 12.58 -14.89
C TRP A 193 -9.15 11.39 -14.62
N ASP A 194 -9.84 10.88 -15.65
CA ASP A 194 -10.78 9.77 -15.51
C ASP A 194 -10.10 8.40 -15.43
N THR A 195 -8.86 8.30 -15.88
CA THR A 195 -8.08 7.05 -15.90
C THR A 195 -6.98 7.02 -14.86
N ALA A 196 -6.73 8.13 -14.19
CA ALA A 196 -5.74 8.23 -13.12
C ALA A 196 -6.15 7.41 -11.90
N HIS A 197 -5.16 7.02 -11.11
CA HIS A 197 -5.40 6.41 -9.81
C HIS A 197 -6.32 7.31 -8.95
N TYR A 198 -7.24 6.70 -8.19
CA TYR A 198 -8.25 7.43 -7.41
C TYR A 198 -7.65 8.52 -6.50
N SER A 199 -6.43 8.31 -5.97
CA SER A 199 -5.76 9.27 -5.09
C SER A 199 -5.52 10.64 -5.74
N ALA A 200 -5.33 10.69 -7.06
CA ALA A 200 -5.14 11.95 -7.77
C ALA A 200 -6.38 12.84 -7.65
N ARG A 201 -7.56 12.24 -7.81
CA ARG A 201 -8.86 12.92 -7.64
C ARG A 201 -9.12 13.24 -6.18
N ASP A 202 -9.02 12.25 -5.31
CA ASP A 202 -9.38 12.38 -3.91
C ASP A 202 -8.56 13.45 -3.19
N ARG A 203 -7.23 13.46 -3.37
CA ARG A 203 -6.36 14.49 -2.76
C ARG A 203 -6.73 15.90 -3.22
N PHE A 204 -6.99 16.07 -4.52
CA PHE A 204 -7.43 17.36 -5.05
C PHE A 204 -8.80 17.77 -4.51
N GLU A 205 -9.77 16.86 -4.53
CA GLU A 205 -11.14 17.15 -4.06
C GLU A 205 -11.15 17.43 -2.56
N GLY A 206 -10.38 16.68 -1.76
CA GLY A 206 -10.24 16.93 -0.33
C GLY A 206 -9.67 18.32 -0.04
N ALA A 207 -8.61 18.73 -0.74
CA ALA A 207 -8.05 20.07 -0.61
C ALA A 207 -9.04 21.16 -1.07
N ARG A 208 -9.74 20.94 -2.18
CA ARG A 208 -10.77 21.86 -2.68
C ARG A 208 -11.90 22.04 -1.67
N ASP A 209 -12.40 20.94 -1.11
CA ASP A 209 -13.52 20.96 -0.18
C ASP A 209 -13.16 21.65 1.14
N ALA A 210 -11.92 21.47 1.64
CA ALA A 210 -11.43 22.18 2.82
C ALA A 210 -11.40 23.72 2.60
N LEU A 211 -10.96 24.17 1.42
CA LEU A 211 -11.00 25.59 1.09
C LEU A 211 -12.43 26.12 0.91
N ALA A 212 -13.29 25.33 0.27
CA ALA A 212 -14.69 25.70 0.08
C ALA A 212 -15.43 25.88 1.43
N ASP A 213 -15.17 25.03 2.42
CA ASP A 213 -15.71 25.13 3.77
C ASP A 213 -15.24 26.43 4.47
N ALA A 214 -14.04 26.92 4.12
CA ALA A 214 -13.50 28.20 4.58
C ALA A 214 -13.96 29.41 3.72
N GLY A 215 -14.84 29.22 2.74
CA GLY A 215 -15.30 30.26 1.82
C GLY A 215 -14.25 30.70 0.79
N LEU A 216 -13.23 29.89 0.56
CA LEU A 216 -12.12 30.16 -0.34
C LEU A 216 -12.16 29.23 -1.59
N LYS A 217 -11.37 29.57 -2.59
CA LYS A 217 -11.25 28.78 -3.83
C LYS A 217 -9.82 28.25 -3.97
N LEU A 218 -9.70 26.95 -4.19
CA LEU A 218 -8.42 26.32 -4.53
C LEU A 218 -7.97 26.76 -5.95
N ILE A 219 -6.71 27.17 -6.08
CA ILE A 219 -6.12 27.52 -7.37
C ILE A 219 -5.56 26.25 -7.99
N ASP A 220 -6.13 25.80 -9.10
CA ASP A 220 -5.65 24.62 -9.80
C ASP A 220 -4.38 24.96 -10.63
N LEU A 221 -3.26 24.37 -10.26
CA LEU A 221 -1.95 24.56 -10.90
C LEU A 221 -1.48 23.30 -11.66
N ARG A 222 -2.39 22.39 -11.94
CA ARG A 222 -2.07 21.17 -12.72
C ARG A 222 -1.95 21.50 -14.21
N GLY A 223 -1.10 20.75 -14.90
CA GLY A 223 -0.99 20.82 -16.35
C GLY A 223 -2.14 20.05 -17.06
N ALA A 224 -2.31 20.31 -18.34
CA ALA A 224 -3.26 19.55 -19.17
C ALA A 224 -2.88 18.06 -19.22
N ARG A 225 -1.58 17.74 -19.27
CA ARG A 225 -1.02 16.39 -19.29
C ARG A 225 -0.02 16.19 -18.15
N MET A 226 0.35 14.95 -17.89
CA MET A 226 1.51 14.62 -17.07
C MET A 226 2.77 15.35 -17.61
N LEU A 227 3.57 15.88 -16.69
CA LEU A 227 4.80 16.59 -17.02
C LEU A 227 6.03 15.69 -16.78
N ASP A 228 6.89 15.62 -17.76
CA ASP A 228 8.20 15.01 -17.60
C ASP A 228 9.03 15.76 -16.56
N VAL A 229 9.97 15.05 -15.93
CA VAL A 229 10.78 15.61 -14.82
C VAL A 229 11.44 16.95 -15.20
N ASN A 230 11.92 17.06 -16.44
CA ASN A 230 12.58 18.29 -16.93
C ASN A 230 11.61 19.44 -17.20
N GLU A 231 10.31 19.17 -17.34
CA GLU A 231 9.27 20.19 -17.59
C GLU A 231 8.71 20.80 -16.30
N ARG A 232 8.78 20.08 -15.18
CA ARG A 232 8.14 20.45 -13.92
C ARG A 232 8.63 21.78 -13.36
N GLN A 233 9.93 22.01 -13.39
CA GLN A 233 10.51 23.26 -12.89
C GLN A 233 10.22 24.46 -13.79
N PRO A 234 10.38 24.40 -15.13
CA PRO A 234 9.92 25.47 -16.02
C PRO A 234 8.42 25.77 -15.88
N PHE A 235 7.59 24.77 -15.72
CA PHE A 235 6.15 24.95 -15.50
C PHE A 235 5.88 25.66 -14.17
N SER A 236 6.56 25.26 -13.09
CA SER A 236 6.48 25.94 -11.80
C SER A 236 6.85 27.42 -11.90
N HIS A 237 7.92 27.72 -12.64
CA HIS A 237 8.38 29.10 -12.85
C HIS A 237 7.29 29.98 -13.50
N GLN A 238 6.48 29.45 -14.43
CA GLN A 238 5.45 30.24 -15.13
C GLN A 238 4.40 30.80 -14.16
N TRP A 239 3.85 29.97 -13.25
CA TRP A 239 2.85 30.44 -12.32
C TRP A 239 3.46 31.15 -11.09
N LEU A 240 4.70 30.83 -10.69
CA LEU A 240 5.41 31.57 -9.65
C LEU A 240 5.74 33.01 -10.07
N SER A 241 5.90 33.29 -11.35
CA SER A 241 6.18 34.62 -11.90
C SER A 241 4.97 35.56 -11.90
N ARG A 242 3.78 35.06 -11.59
CA ARG A 242 2.54 35.87 -11.63
C ARG A 242 2.42 36.72 -10.37
N GLU A 243 1.89 37.94 -10.51
CA GLU A 243 1.62 38.82 -9.35
C GLU A 243 0.55 38.22 -8.41
N ASP A 244 -0.42 37.51 -8.96
CA ASP A 244 -1.51 36.84 -8.26
C ASP A 244 -1.15 35.43 -7.78
N ARG A 245 0.13 35.04 -7.79
CA ARG A 245 0.57 33.70 -7.40
C ARG A 245 0.08 33.30 -6.01
N PRO A 246 -0.15 32.01 -5.74
CA PRO A 246 -0.50 31.56 -4.39
C PRO A 246 0.65 31.86 -3.39
N THR A 247 0.28 32.04 -2.12
CA THR A 247 1.23 32.15 -1.01
C THR A 247 1.57 30.81 -0.39
N ALA A 248 0.80 29.78 -0.74
CA ALA A 248 1.02 28.41 -0.30
C ALA A 248 0.50 27.41 -1.33
N VAL A 249 1.06 26.21 -1.32
CA VAL A 249 0.61 25.12 -2.21
C VAL A 249 0.49 23.80 -1.46
N VAL A 250 -0.54 23.05 -1.80
CA VAL A 250 -0.65 21.61 -1.53
C VAL A 250 -0.06 20.87 -2.74
N CYS A 251 0.91 20.01 -2.51
CA CYS A 251 1.53 19.19 -3.54
C CYS A 251 1.07 17.73 -3.40
N TYR A 252 0.68 17.13 -4.52
CA TYR A 252 0.29 15.72 -4.59
C TYR A 252 1.31 14.78 -3.92
N SER A 253 2.59 15.10 -4.05
CA SER A 253 3.71 14.38 -3.43
C SER A 253 4.94 15.28 -3.33
N ALA A 254 5.98 14.85 -2.62
CA ALA A 254 7.26 15.56 -2.59
C ALA A 254 7.92 15.65 -3.98
N SER A 255 7.64 14.70 -4.86
CA SER A 255 8.11 14.76 -6.26
C SER A 255 7.45 15.89 -7.07
N SER A 256 6.32 16.41 -6.62
CA SER A 256 5.69 17.64 -7.13
C SER A 256 6.16 18.88 -6.35
N GLY A 257 6.44 18.76 -5.05
CA GLY A 257 6.90 19.87 -4.20
C GLY A 257 8.32 20.34 -4.50
N MET A 258 9.25 19.41 -4.69
CA MET A 258 10.66 19.75 -4.92
C MET A 258 10.90 20.62 -6.18
N PRO A 259 10.29 20.37 -7.35
CA PRO A 259 10.39 21.27 -8.50
C PRO A 259 9.86 22.68 -8.22
N VAL A 260 8.82 22.82 -7.38
CA VAL A 260 8.30 24.13 -6.93
C VAL A 260 9.34 24.87 -6.11
N VAL A 261 9.94 24.20 -5.09
CA VAL A 261 11.00 24.77 -4.25
C VAL A 261 12.19 25.22 -5.10
N LEU A 262 12.66 24.38 -6.02
CA LEU A 262 13.79 24.70 -6.89
C LEU A 262 13.49 25.86 -7.86
N ALA A 263 12.27 25.93 -8.40
CA ALA A 263 11.86 27.05 -9.25
C ALA A 263 11.80 28.35 -8.44
N GLY A 264 11.20 28.32 -7.25
CA GLY A 264 11.15 29.45 -6.35
C GLY A 264 12.55 29.96 -6.01
N TRP A 265 13.43 29.07 -5.58
CA TRP A 265 14.81 29.41 -5.22
C TRP A 265 15.57 30.11 -6.34
N ARG A 266 15.43 29.62 -7.58
CA ARG A 266 16.04 30.28 -8.76
C ARG A 266 15.49 31.68 -9.04
N MET A 267 14.30 31.98 -8.54
CA MET A 267 13.66 33.31 -8.63
C MET A 267 13.92 34.20 -7.39
N GLY A 268 14.70 33.72 -6.41
CA GLY A 268 14.93 34.42 -5.15
C GLY A 268 13.79 34.28 -4.16
N LEU A 269 12.81 33.43 -4.41
CA LEU A 269 11.73 33.09 -3.48
C LEU A 269 12.18 31.98 -2.52
N MET A 270 12.02 32.20 -1.24
CA MET A 270 12.40 31.24 -0.19
C MET A 270 11.19 30.49 0.34
N VAL A 271 11.31 29.16 0.43
CA VAL A 271 10.40 28.33 1.21
C VAL A 271 10.99 28.20 2.61
N PRO A 272 10.21 28.47 3.68
CA PRO A 272 8.77 28.75 3.70
C PRO A 272 8.40 30.25 3.60
N ARG A 273 9.34 31.18 3.71
CA ARG A 273 9.10 32.63 3.88
C ARG A 273 8.19 33.24 2.80
N ASP A 274 8.48 32.97 1.52
CA ASP A 274 7.76 33.58 0.39
C ASP A 274 6.72 32.67 -0.22
N LEU A 275 6.79 31.38 0.11
CA LEU A 275 5.88 30.32 -0.33
C LEU A 275 5.88 29.16 0.66
N SER A 276 4.75 28.85 1.26
CA SER A 276 4.58 27.65 2.06
C SER A 276 4.22 26.45 1.19
N VAL A 277 4.70 25.25 1.57
CA VAL A 277 4.49 24.01 0.81
C VAL A 277 4.11 22.88 1.76
N VAL A 278 2.99 22.20 1.49
CA VAL A 278 2.61 20.93 2.13
C VAL A 278 2.60 19.84 1.08
N CYS A 279 3.22 18.70 1.37
CA CYS A 279 3.21 17.53 0.51
C CYS A 279 2.36 16.40 1.12
N ILE A 280 1.83 15.50 0.27
CA ILE A 280 1.20 14.25 0.73
C ILE A 280 2.14 13.12 0.29
N ASP A 281 2.71 12.36 1.23
CA ASP A 281 3.75 11.41 0.89
C ASP A 281 3.78 10.19 1.83
N GLU A 282 4.60 9.21 1.52
CA GLU A 282 4.77 7.97 2.29
C GLU A 282 5.72 8.15 3.49
N HIS A 283 6.64 9.09 3.39
CA HIS A 283 7.69 9.33 4.38
C HIS A 283 7.94 10.81 4.57
N PRO A 284 8.41 11.23 5.77
CA PRO A 284 8.94 12.57 5.94
C PRO A 284 10.10 12.78 4.96
N ASN A 285 9.92 13.66 3.99
CA ASN A 285 10.94 13.96 2.99
C ASN A 285 11.88 15.03 3.53
N GLY A 286 12.84 14.62 4.35
CA GLY A 286 13.92 15.46 4.87
C GLY A 286 15.22 15.20 4.09
N SER A 287 15.81 16.25 3.52
CA SER A 287 17.11 16.18 2.87
C SER A 287 17.88 17.47 3.14
N LEU A 288 19.17 17.36 3.40
CA LEU A 288 20.06 18.51 3.59
C LEU A 288 19.61 19.50 4.70
N GLY A 289 18.98 19.00 5.77
CA GLY A 289 18.50 19.82 6.87
C GLY A 289 17.22 20.60 6.58
N PHE A 290 16.46 20.22 5.57
CA PHE A 290 15.13 20.74 5.25
C PHE A 290 14.13 19.58 5.10
N SER A 291 12.95 19.72 5.71
CA SER A 291 11.86 18.76 5.59
C SER A 291 10.56 19.43 5.20
N PHE A 292 9.79 18.80 4.31
CA PHE A 292 8.43 19.25 4.06
C PHE A 292 7.52 18.98 5.26
N THR A 293 6.67 19.94 5.59
CA THR A 293 5.42 19.65 6.30
C THR A 293 4.62 18.71 5.40
N SER A 294 4.31 17.52 5.89
CA SER A 294 3.74 16.46 5.05
C SER A 294 2.53 15.81 5.72
N VAL A 295 1.53 15.47 4.92
CA VAL A 295 0.52 14.49 5.31
C VAL A 295 1.05 13.12 4.92
N LEU A 296 1.33 12.28 5.92
CA LEU A 296 1.88 10.96 5.72
C LEU A 296 0.77 9.93 5.51
N THR A 297 0.93 9.12 4.47
CA THR A 297 0.05 7.99 4.16
C THR A 297 0.52 6.75 4.92
N PRO A 298 -0.29 6.16 5.81
CA PRO A 298 0.12 5.08 6.71
C PRO A 298 0.10 3.72 6.01
N LEU A 299 1.05 3.50 5.13
CA LEU A 299 1.12 2.30 4.30
C LEU A 299 1.39 1.01 5.09
N GLU A 300 2.07 1.12 6.22
CA GLU A 300 2.33 -0.04 7.09
C GLU A 300 1.02 -0.48 7.77
N GLU A 301 0.23 0.45 8.27
CA GLU A 301 -1.11 0.21 8.82
C GLU A 301 -2.06 -0.35 7.76
N MET A 302 -1.98 0.16 6.52
CA MET A 302 -2.73 -0.41 5.40
C MET A 302 -2.36 -1.87 5.16
N GLY A 303 -1.07 -2.21 5.27
CA GLY A 303 -0.61 -3.60 5.17
C GLY A 303 -1.17 -4.51 6.26
N HIS A 304 -1.16 -4.04 7.51
CA HIS A 304 -1.77 -4.76 8.63
C HIS A 304 -3.28 -4.97 8.41
N ALA A 305 -4.01 -3.92 8.09
CA ALA A 305 -5.45 -3.98 7.85
C ALA A 305 -5.80 -4.93 6.70
N ALA A 306 -5.03 -4.92 5.62
CA ALA A 306 -5.23 -5.80 4.47
C ALA A 306 -5.10 -7.28 4.80
N VAL A 307 -4.08 -7.66 5.60
CA VAL A 307 -3.92 -9.04 6.06
C VAL A 307 -5.05 -9.45 6.98
N GLN A 308 -5.45 -8.60 7.92
CA GLN A 308 -6.58 -8.87 8.80
C GLN A 308 -7.88 -9.05 8.00
N ALA A 309 -8.10 -8.21 6.98
CA ALA A 309 -9.26 -8.32 6.11
C ALA A 309 -9.29 -9.65 5.34
N VAL A 310 -8.18 -10.07 4.72
CA VAL A 310 -8.13 -11.34 3.98
C VAL A 310 -8.26 -12.56 4.91
N LEU A 311 -7.68 -12.51 6.11
CA LEU A 311 -7.81 -13.58 7.10
C LEU A 311 -9.25 -13.72 7.60
N ARG A 312 -9.96 -12.60 7.82
CA ARG A 312 -11.41 -12.62 8.12
C ARG A 312 -12.21 -13.29 7.00
N ARG A 313 -11.95 -12.91 5.73
CA ARG A 313 -12.63 -13.53 4.57
C ARG A 313 -12.39 -15.02 4.45
N ILE A 314 -11.19 -15.49 4.76
CA ILE A 314 -10.86 -16.93 4.81
C ILE A 314 -11.61 -17.64 5.93
N GLY A 315 -11.84 -16.99 7.08
CA GLY A 315 -12.54 -17.55 8.24
C GLY A 315 -14.05 -17.57 8.07
N ASP A 316 -14.64 -16.45 7.72
CA ASP A 316 -16.08 -16.18 7.82
C ASP A 316 -16.80 -16.18 6.46
N GLY A 317 -16.07 -16.41 5.37
CA GLY A 317 -16.63 -16.59 4.02
C GLY A 317 -17.17 -15.34 3.35
N ASN A 318 -17.41 -14.23 4.04
CA ASN A 318 -17.99 -13.02 3.44
C ASN A 318 -17.82 -11.70 4.22
N ALA A 319 -16.77 -11.52 4.96
CA ALA A 319 -16.47 -10.21 5.55
C ALA A 319 -16.04 -9.24 4.43
N GLY A 320 -16.99 -8.63 3.75
CA GLY A 320 -16.79 -7.56 2.77
C GLY A 320 -16.77 -6.20 3.45
N GLY A 321 -16.16 -5.24 2.78
CA GLY A 321 -16.11 -3.84 3.17
C GLY A 321 -14.83 -3.20 2.69
N CYS A 322 -14.94 -1.92 2.31
CA CYS A 322 -13.76 -1.11 2.04
C CYS A 322 -13.34 -0.39 3.32
N GLU A 323 -12.08 -0.52 3.67
CA GLU A 323 -11.48 0.14 4.83
C GLU A 323 -10.55 1.26 4.34
N ALA A 324 -10.86 2.49 4.76
CA ALA A 324 -10.06 3.68 4.46
C ALA A 324 -9.14 3.97 5.65
N ILE A 325 -7.83 4.01 5.40
CA ILE A 325 -6.81 4.26 6.44
C ILE A 325 -6.47 5.75 6.44
N PRO A 326 -6.73 6.49 7.54
CA PRO A 326 -6.51 7.93 7.58
C PRO A 326 -5.02 8.27 7.63
N GLY A 327 -4.61 9.29 6.87
CA GLY A 327 -3.29 9.89 6.99
C GLY A 327 -3.17 10.78 8.23
N HIS A 328 -1.95 11.23 8.52
CA HIS A 328 -1.68 12.16 9.61
C HIS A 328 -0.69 13.25 9.18
N LEU A 329 -0.80 14.43 9.79
CA LEU A 329 0.08 15.56 9.53
C LEU A 329 1.38 15.42 10.33
N GLU A 330 2.51 15.48 9.65
CA GLU A 330 3.85 15.57 10.23
C GLU A 330 4.41 16.97 9.95
N PRO A 331 4.64 17.79 10.99
CA PRO A 331 5.22 19.12 10.82
C PRO A 331 6.66 19.06 10.28
N GLY A 332 7.00 20.00 9.41
CA GLY A 332 8.34 20.20 8.86
C GLY A 332 8.68 21.68 8.76
N ASP A 333 9.68 22.00 7.93
CA ASP A 333 10.25 23.34 7.81
C ASP A 333 9.58 24.20 6.73
N SER A 334 8.56 23.68 6.03
CA SER A 334 8.07 24.27 4.78
C SER A 334 6.81 25.12 4.92
N VAL A 335 6.31 25.38 6.14
CA VAL A 335 5.09 26.16 6.38
C VAL A 335 5.34 27.23 7.45
N VAL A 336 4.97 28.48 7.13
CA VAL A 336 4.92 29.62 8.07
C VAL A 336 3.71 30.52 7.72
N PRO A 337 3.27 31.40 8.62
CA PRO A 337 2.25 32.39 8.27
C PRO A 337 2.65 33.28 7.09
N PRO A 338 1.69 33.70 6.24
CA PRO A 338 1.99 34.59 5.12
C PRO A 338 2.54 35.92 5.58
N GLY A 339 3.69 36.35 5.03
CA GLY A 339 4.35 37.61 5.38
C GLY A 339 5.19 37.58 6.67
N ALA A 340 5.53 36.39 7.16
CA ALA A 340 6.41 36.17 8.30
C ALA A 340 7.89 36.43 7.96
#